data_e0d235d00d672428a475666beb724819
#
_entry.id   e0d235d00d672428a475666beb724819
#
_cell.length_a   1.000
_cell.length_b   1.000
_cell.length_c   1.000
_cell.angle_alpha   90.00
_cell.angle_beta   90.00
_cell.angle_gamma   90.00
#
_symmetry.space_group_name_H-M   'P 1'
#
loop_
_entity.id
_entity.type
_entity.pdbx_description
1 polymer ?
#
loop_
_entity_poly.entity_id
_entity_poly.type
_entity_poly.pdbx_seq_one_letter_code
_entity_poly.pdbx_strand_id
1 'polypeptide(L)'
;MQESYLEKEKDYFSIIRKDIISFIGMDKDLTILEIGAGSGATLLELKNKGIAKKIIGFDIVDVAHNKEKFDSFIIGNVENDNFSFEFDLFDSIILADVLEHLIEPQRTIQKLIPHLKKGGIFYISLPNIRNYEVFYKIFVKGTFEYTNEGIFDKTHVRFFCKKDMLNLINLFPELEVQKIESNLKHISSMKSTLNKLTFGVFEPFLSTQYLIKVIRK
;
A
#
# COMPACT_ATOMS: atom_id res chain seq x y z
N MET A 1 7.64 -17.18 -3.55
CA MET A 1 6.84 -16.06 -3.00
C MET A 1 5.54 -16.58 -2.35
N GLN A 2 4.65 -17.29 -3.06
CA GLN A 2 3.37 -17.77 -2.52
C GLN A 2 3.53 -18.65 -1.25
N GLU A 3 4.51 -19.56 -1.21
CA GLU A 3 4.80 -20.41 -0.05
C GLU A 3 5.18 -19.60 1.19
N SER A 4 5.97 -18.54 1.04
CA SER A 4 6.37 -17.66 2.15
C SER A 4 5.21 -16.87 2.75
N TYR A 5 4.15 -16.60 1.95
CA TYR A 5 2.92 -15.98 2.44
C TYR A 5 2.02 -16.95 3.21
N LEU A 6 1.99 -18.23 2.83
CA LEU A 6 1.20 -19.24 3.54
C LEU A 6 1.70 -19.52 4.96
N GLU A 7 2.95 -19.18 5.26
CA GLU A 7 3.54 -19.30 6.60
C GLU A 7 3.20 -18.11 7.52
N LYS A 8 2.61 -17.02 7.00
CA LYS A 8 2.21 -15.87 7.83
C LYS A 8 0.98 -16.21 8.66
N GLU A 9 0.93 -15.68 9.89
CA GLU A 9 -0.21 -15.86 10.78
C GLU A 9 -1.48 -15.25 10.17
N LYS A 10 -2.64 -15.89 10.43
CA LYS A 10 -3.94 -15.44 9.88
C LYS A 10 -4.26 -13.99 10.25
N ASP A 11 -3.82 -13.52 11.40
CA ASP A 11 -4.05 -12.15 11.88
C ASP A 11 -3.34 -11.10 11.01
N TYR A 12 -2.21 -11.45 10.37
CA TYR A 12 -1.50 -10.58 9.43
C TYR A 12 -2.41 -10.09 8.29
N PHE A 13 -3.25 -10.98 7.76
CA PHE A 13 -4.15 -10.67 6.63
C PHE A 13 -5.44 -9.97 7.04
N SER A 14 -5.72 -9.84 8.34
CA SER A 14 -7.00 -9.33 8.85
C SER A 14 -6.95 -7.88 9.31
N ILE A 15 -5.84 -7.19 9.09
CA ILE A 15 -5.61 -5.82 9.54
C ILE A 15 -6.41 -4.84 8.70
N ILE A 16 -7.28 -4.04 9.35
CA ILE A 16 -7.94 -2.90 8.71
C ILE A 16 -6.95 -1.73 8.64
N ARG A 17 -6.63 -1.27 7.45
CA ARG A 17 -5.75 -0.13 7.20
C ARG A 17 -6.49 1.20 7.43
N LYS A 18 -6.67 1.56 8.71
CA LYS A 18 -7.34 2.81 9.12
C LYS A 18 -6.64 4.06 8.60
N ASP A 19 -5.33 4.01 8.43
CA ASP A 19 -4.50 5.04 7.83
C ASP A 19 -4.88 5.27 6.36
N ILE A 20 -4.99 4.21 5.55
CA ILE A 20 -5.46 4.26 4.16
C ILE A 20 -6.89 4.80 4.09
N ILE A 21 -7.81 4.29 4.91
CA ILE A 21 -9.20 4.76 4.96
C ILE A 21 -9.26 6.27 5.25
N SER A 22 -8.49 6.72 6.25
CA SER A 22 -8.39 8.14 6.57
C SER A 22 -7.78 8.98 5.43
N PHE A 23 -6.85 8.40 4.68
CA PHE A 23 -6.17 9.06 3.57
C PHE A 23 -7.04 9.16 2.31
N ILE A 24 -7.95 8.19 2.08
CA ILE A 24 -8.99 8.25 1.04
C ILE A 24 -9.95 9.41 1.34
N GLY A 25 -10.39 9.55 2.59
CA GLY A 25 -11.24 10.66 3.02
C GLY A 25 -12.72 10.31 2.95
N MET A 26 -13.54 11.29 2.57
CA MET A 26 -15.01 11.25 2.67
C MET A 26 -15.70 11.12 1.30
N ASP A 27 -14.97 10.72 0.26
CA ASP A 27 -15.55 10.42 -1.05
C ASP A 27 -16.62 9.31 -0.91
N LYS A 28 -17.57 9.26 -1.82
CA LYS A 28 -18.69 8.33 -1.76
C LYS A 28 -18.90 7.61 -3.09
N ASP A 29 -19.55 6.45 -3.00
CA ASP A 29 -19.98 5.66 -4.15
C ASP A 29 -18.86 5.20 -5.08
N LEU A 30 -17.62 5.05 -4.56
CA LEU A 30 -16.45 4.66 -5.33
C LEU A 30 -16.50 3.18 -5.73
N THR A 31 -15.99 2.88 -6.93
CA THR A 31 -15.58 1.53 -7.35
C THR A 31 -14.10 1.37 -7.03
N ILE A 32 -13.76 0.51 -6.08
CA ILE A 32 -12.40 0.37 -5.54
C ILE A 32 -11.85 -1.03 -5.82
N LEU A 33 -10.63 -1.08 -6.36
CA LEU A 33 -9.79 -2.28 -6.42
C LEU A 33 -8.72 -2.19 -5.35
N GLU A 34 -8.50 -3.26 -4.59
CA GLU A 34 -7.34 -3.42 -3.72
C GLU A 34 -6.51 -4.61 -4.19
N ILE A 35 -5.24 -4.34 -4.52
CA ILE A 35 -4.22 -5.36 -4.79
C ILE A 35 -3.53 -5.68 -3.46
N GLY A 36 -3.34 -6.96 -3.17
CA GLY A 36 -2.87 -7.41 -1.85
C GLY A 36 -3.96 -7.23 -0.78
N ALA A 37 -5.21 -7.56 -1.14
CA ALA A 37 -6.36 -7.30 -0.29
C ALA A 37 -6.40 -8.16 1.00
N GLY A 38 -5.60 -9.22 1.09
CA GLY A 38 -5.58 -10.14 2.23
C GLY A 38 -6.97 -10.71 2.50
N SER A 39 -7.48 -10.52 3.72
CA SER A 39 -8.86 -10.89 4.06
C SER A 39 -9.94 -9.97 3.47
N GLY A 40 -9.54 -8.83 2.88
CA GLY A 40 -10.42 -7.79 2.37
C GLY A 40 -11.03 -6.88 3.45
N ALA A 41 -10.48 -6.91 4.66
CA ALA A 41 -11.03 -6.17 5.80
C ALA A 41 -11.10 -4.65 5.55
N THR A 42 -10.11 -4.07 4.86
CA THR A 42 -10.08 -2.65 4.50
C THR A 42 -11.20 -2.31 3.51
N LEU A 43 -11.39 -3.12 2.47
CA LEU A 43 -12.46 -2.93 1.48
C LEU A 43 -13.85 -3.02 2.12
N LEU A 44 -14.05 -4.02 2.99
CA LEU A 44 -15.32 -4.18 3.70
C LEU A 44 -15.62 -2.98 4.60
N GLU A 45 -14.62 -2.43 5.27
CA GLU A 45 -14.79 -1.23 6.10
C GLU A 45 -15.10 0.01 5.24
N LEU A 46 -14.47 0.16 4.06
CA LEU A 46 -14.80 1.22 3.10
C LEU A 46 -16.25 1.11 2.60
N LYS A 47 -16.73 -0.11 2.34
CA LYS A 47 -18.14 -0.36 1.94
C LYS A 47 -19.11 -0.06 3.08
N ASN A 48 -18.79 -0.49 4.31
CA ASN A 48 -19.61 -0.22 5.51
C ASN A 48 -19.74 1.28 5.81
N LYS A 49 -18.70 2.07 5.53
CA LYS A 49 -18.70 3.53 5.69
C LYS A 49 -19.41 4.28 4.54
N GLY A 50 -19.88 3.58 3.51
CA GLY A 50 -20.49 4.18 2.33
C GLY A 50 -19.51 4.95 1.45
N ILE A 51 -18.19 4.74 1.62
CA ILE A 51 -17.14 5.29 0.77
C ILE A 51 -17.09 4.50 -0.54
N ALA A 52 -17.11 3.18 -0.46
CA ALA A 52 -17.14 2.31 -1.62
C ALA A 52 -18.54 1.78 -1.88
N LYS A 53 -19.02 1.90 -3.14
CA LYS A 53 -20.22 1.24 -3.67
C LYS A 53 -19.89 -0.15 -4.17
N LYS A 54 -18.78 -0.29 -4.90
CA LYS A 54 -18.27 -1.58 -5.39
C LYS A 54 -16.89 -1.82 -4.89
N ILE A 55 -16.62 -3.05 -4.45
CA ILE A 55 -15.31 -3.48 -3.93
C ILE A 55 -14.83 -4.73 -4.63
N ILE A 56 -13.62 -4.66 -5.17
CA ILE A 56 -12.94 -5.76 -5.82
C ILE A 56 -11.62 -6.02 -5.08
N GLY A 57 -11.44 -7.24 -4.60
CA GLY A 57 -10.17 -7.69 -4.01
C GLY A 57 -9.35 -8.51 -5.00
N PHE A 58 -8.04 -8.33 -4.97
CA PHE A 58 -7.08 -9.16 -5.69
C PHE A 58 -5.96 -9.55 -4.73
N ASP A 59 -5.68 -10.85 -4.60
CA ASP A 59 -4.59 -11.33 -3.74
C ASP A 59 -3.93 -12.60 -4.29
N ILE A 60 -2.68 -12.84 -3.89
CA ILE A 60 -1.94 -14.05 -4.28
C ILE A 60 -2.36 -15.27 -3.46
N VAL A 61 -2.96 -15.06 -2.28
CA VAL A 61 -3.43 -16.12 -1.37
C VAL A 61 -4.93 -16.02 -1.13
N ASP A 62 -5.55 -17.16 -0.95
CA ASP A 62 -6.98 -17.28 -0.65
C ASP A 62 -7.23 -17.27 0.86
N VAL A 63 -7.22 -16.07 1.45
CA VAL A 63 -7.49 -15.86 2.88
C VAL A 63 -8.70 -14.96 3.13
N ALA A 64 -9.42 -14.58 2.08
CA ALA A 64 -10.59 -13.72 2.20
C ALA A 64 -11.75 -14.41 2.91
N HIS A 65 -12.31 -13.69 3.89
CA HIS A 65 -13.54 -14.09 4.56
C HIS A 65 -14.73 -13.30 4.01
N ASN A 66 -15.93 -13.90 4.06
CA ASN A 66 -17.16 -13.25 3.59
C ASN A 66 -17.09 -12.80 2.11
N LYS A 67 -16.57 -13.66 1.23
CA LYS A 67 -16.39 -13.35 -0.21
C LYS A 67 -17.69 -12.90 -0.88
N GLU A 68 -18.84 -13.31 -0.38
CA GLU A 68 -20.15 -12.93 -0.87
C GLU A 68 -20.47 -11.43 -0.70
N LYS A 69 -19.70 -10.71 0.12
CA LYS A 69 -19.83 -9.26 0.32
C LYS A 69 -19.07 -8.42 -0.70
N PHE A 70 -18.15 -9.05 -1.44
CA PHE A 70 -17.38 -8.41 -2.51
C PHE A 70 -18.14 -8.53 -3.82
N ASP A 71 -18.00 -7.54 -4.68
CA ASP A 71 -18.49 -7.61 -6.05
C ASP A 71 -17.64 -8.58 -6.87
N SER A 72 -16.35 -8.72 -6.54
CA SER A 72 -15.44 -9.77 -7.01
C SER A 72 -14.25 -9.93 -6.06
N PHE A 73 -13.75 -11.15 -5.92
CA PHE A 73 -12.48 -11.42 -5.24
C PHE A 73 -11.67 -12.40 -6.10
N ILE A 74 -10.50 -11.97 -6.57
CA ILE A 74 -9.69 -12.70 -7.55
C ILE A 74 -8.41 -13.16 -6.87
N ILE A 75 -8.11 -14.46 -7.02
CA ILE A 75 -6.85 -15.02 -6.57
C ILE A 75 -5.91 -15.10 -7.76
N GLY A 76 -4.73 -14.48 -7.65
CA GLY A 76 -3.76 -14.43 -8.73
C GLY A 76 -2.47 -13.72 -8.37
N ASN A 77 -1.49 -13.78 -9.27
CA ASN A 77 -0.22 -13.09 -9.13
C ASN A 77 -0.23 -11.80 -9.97
N VAL A 78 -0.23 -10.65 -9.30
CA VAL A 78 -0.30 -9.33 -9.94
C VAL A 78 0.84 -9.06 -10.93
N GLU A 79 2.01 -9.68 -10.75
CA GLU A 79 3.14 -9.52 -11.67
C GLU A 79 2.95 -10.32 -12.97
N ASN A 80 2.40 -11.54 -12.88
CA ASN A 80 2.39 -12.49 -13.97
C ASN A 80 1.03 -12.53 -14.69
N ASP A 81 -0.06 -12.33 -13.97
CA ASP A 81 -1.39 -12.47 -14.52
C ASP A 81 -1.81 -11.21 -15.30
N ASN A 82 -2.64 -11.42 -16.31
CA ASN A 82 -3.31 -10.34 -17.01
C ASN A 82 -4.62 -10.02 -16.31
N PHE A 83 -4.90 -8.72 -16.19
CA PHE A 83 -6.19 -8.26 -15.69
C PHE A 83 -7.26 -8.34 -16.78
N SER A 84 -8.39 -8.97 -16.46
CA SER A 84 -9.57 -9.01 -17.34
C SER A 84 -10.57 -7.91 -17.02
N PHE A 85 -10.15 -6.87 -16.31
CA PHE A 85 -10.99 -5.72 -15.99
C PHE A 85 -11.19 -4.82 -17.21
N GLU A 86 -12.33 -4.16 -17.25
CA GLU A 86 -12.58 -3.09 -18.23
C GLU A 86 -11.62 -1.91 -18.01
N PHE A 87 -11.34 -1.17 -19.06
CA PHE A 87 -10.61 0.10 -18.97
C PHE A 87 -11.50 1.16 -18.29
N ASP A 88 -10.86 2.10 -17.61
CA ASP A 88 -11.53 3.20 -16.90
C ASP A 88 -12.65 2.74 -15.95
N LEU A 89 -12.46 1.57 -15.29
CA LEU A 89 -13.46 0.98 -14.39
C LEU A 89 -13.38 1.57 -12.99
N PHE A 90 -12.16 1.70 -12.45
CA PHE A 90 -11.95 2.01 -11.04
C PHE A 90 -11.86 3.52 -10.77
N ASP A 91 -12.58 3.99 -9.76
CA ASP A 91 -12.39 5.33 -9.20
C ASP A 91 -11.12 5.40 -8.35
N SER A 92 -10.79 4.28 -7.70
CA SER A 92 -9.57 4.17 -6.89
C SER A 92 -8.98 2.77 -6.96
N ILE A 93 -7.64 2.71 -6.94
CA ILE A 93 -6.85 1.48 -6.80
C ILE A 93 -5.95 1.63 -5.57
N ILE A 94 -6.01 0.65 -4.66
CA ILE A 94 -5.20 0.60 -3.44
C ILE A 94 -4.06 -0.39 -3.65
N LEU A 95 -2.83 0.05 -3.34
CA LEU A 95 -1.60 -0.73 -3.32
C LEU A 95 -0.93 -0.52 -1.95
N ALA A 96 -1.51 -1.15 -0.92
CA ALA A 96 -1.06 -0.99 0.46
C ALA A 96 -0.10 -2.12 0.83
N ASP A 97 1.18 -1.80 0.95
CA ASP A 97 2.27 -2.74 1.25
C ASP A 97 2.34 -3.89 0.23
N VAL A 98 2.39 -3.52 -1.05
CA VAL A 98 2.44 -4.46 -2.18
C VAL A 98 3.72 -4.29 -3.00
N LEU A 99 4.07 -3.06 -3.36
CA LEU A 99 5.11 -2.80 -4.35
C LEU A 99 6.51 -3.21 -3.89
N GLU A 100 6.77 -3.26 -2.59
CA GLU A 100 8.02 -3.76 -1.99
C GLU A 100 8.21 -5.27 -2.13
N HIS A 101 7.13 -6.00 -2.35
CA HIS A 101 7.15 -7.44 -2.57
C HIS A 101 7.33 -7.84 -4.04
N LEU A 102 7.25 -6.87 -4.96
CA LEU A 102 7.31 -7.12 -6.40
C LEU A 102 8.73 -7.01 -6.95
N ILE A 103 9.07 -7.88 -7.88
CA ILE A 103 10.34 -7.84 -8.60
C ILE A 103 10.37 -6.63 -9.54
N GLU A 104 9.25 -6.35 -10.23
CA GLU A 104 9.13 -5.25 -11.18
C GLU A 104 7.88 -4.38 -10.88
N PRO A 105 7.88 -3.60 -9.77
CA PRO A 105 6.73 -2.82 -9.34
C PRO A 105 6.24 -1.83 -10.41
N GLN A 106 7.16 -1.31 -11.25
CA GLN A 106 6.81 -0.42 -12.37
C GLN A 106 5.91 -1.10 -13.40
N ARG A 107 6.13 -2.41 -13.70
CA ARG A 107 5.27 -3.15 -14.63
C ARG A 107 3.86 -3.33 -14.09
N THR A 108 3.75 -3.58 -12.79
CA THR A 108 2.44 -3.70 -12.14
C THR A 108 1.67 -2.38 -12.20
N ILE A 109 2.31 -1.26 -11.88
CA ILE A 109 1.68 0.06 -12.00
C ILE A 109 1.24 0.30 -13.45
N GLN A 110 2.12 0.02 -14.43
CA GLN A 110 1.82 0.19 -15.86
C GLN A 110 0.60 -0.62 -16.33
N LYS A 111 0.46 -1.87 -15.84
CA LYS A 111 -0.71 -2.71 -16.12
C LYS A 111 -2.01 -2.15 -15.51
N LEU A 112 -1.92 -1.50 -14.35
CA LEU A 112 -3.09 -1.00 -13.61
C LEU A 112 -3.58 0.36 -14.13
N ILE A 113 -2.71 1.21 -14.68
CA ILE A 113 -3.06 2.54 -15.19
C ILE A 113 -4.28 2.52 -16.12
N PRO A 114 -4.40 1.64 -17.13
CA PRO A 114 -5.55 1.64 -18.04
C PRO A 114 -6.90 1.38 -17.36
N HIS A 115 -6.91 0.67 -16.23
CA HIS A 115 -8.12 0.29 -15.51
C HIS A 115 -8.58 1.37 -14.51
N LEU A 116 -7.69 2.30 -14.12
CA LEU A 116 -8.03 3.46 -13.32
C LEU A 116 -8.66 4.53 -14.21
N LYS A 117 -9.79 5.12 -13.83
CA LYS A 117 -10.43 6.22 -14.55
C LYS A 117 -9.48 7.41 -14.69
N LYS A 118 -9.69 8.25 -15.72
CA LYS A 118 -9.10 9.60 -15.75
C LYS A 118 -9.65 10.39 -14.54
N GLY A 119 -8.76 11.05 -13.83
CA GLY A 119 -9.10 11.65 -12.52
C GLY A 119 -9.17 10.67 -11.35
N GLY A 120 -9.09 9.39 -11.61
CA GLY A 120 -9.05 8.34 -10.58
C GLY A 120 -7.72 8.33 -9.81
N ILE A 121 -7.69 7.66 -8.67
CA ILE A 121 -6.61 7.80 -7.70
C ILE A 121 -6.02 6.44 -7.33
N PHE A 122 -4.68 6.35 -7.41
CA PHE A 122 -3.93 5.32 -6.69
C PHE A 122 -3.66 5.78 -5.25
N TYR A 123 -3.96 4.91 -4.29
CA TYR A 123 -3.52 5.03 -2.91
C TYR A 123 -2.45 3.98 -2.65
N ILE A 124 -1.22 4.44 -2.43
CA ILE A 124 -0.03 3.58 -2.30
C ILE A 124 0.53 3.77 -0.91
N SER A 125 0.89 2.67 -0.23
CA SER A 125 1.74 2.74 0.95
C SER A 125 2.99 1.92 0.75
N LEU A 126 4.13 2.43 1.26
CA LEU A 126 5.44 1.78 1.15
C LEU A 126 6.25 1.98 2.43
N PRO A 127 6.95 0.95 2.92
CA PRO A 127 7.86 1.07 4.04
C PRO A 127 9.05 1.95 3.70
N ASN A 128 9.54 2.68 4.71
CA ASN A 128 10.63 3.62 4.59
C ASN A 128 11.92 3.04 5.16
N ILE A 129 12.85 2.65 4.29
CA ILE A 129 14.16 2.08 4.72
C ILE A 129 15.04 3.11 5.47
N ARG A 130 14.75 4.42 5.40
CA ARG A 130 15.48 5.45 6.14
C ARG A 130 15.07 5.59 7.60
N ASN A 131 14.17 4.75 8.09
CA ASN A 131 13.79 4.76 9.50
C ASN A 131 14.99 4.52 10.41
N TYR A 132 15.05 5.19 11.57
CA TYR A 132 16.16 5.09 12.51
C TYR A 132 16.41 3.68 13.04
N GLU A 133 15.39 2.83 13.11
CA GLU A 133 15.52 1.42 13.55
C GLU A 133 16.33 0.61 12.54
N VAL A 134 16.20 0.93 11.23
CA VAL A 134 17.02 0.36 10.17
C VAL A 134 18.49 0.78 10.36
N PHE A 135 18.71 2.08 10.56
CA PHE A 135 20.05 2.59 10.84
C PHE A 135 20.67 1.89 12.06
N TYR A 136 19.94 1.78 13.15
CA TYR A 136 20.41 1.13 14.37
C TYR A 136 20.74 -0.35 14.16
N LYS A 137 19.86 -1.12 13.48
CA LYS A 137 20.13 -2.53 13.18
C LYS A 137 21.39 -2.72 12.33
N ILE A 138 21.51 -1.98 11.23
CA ILE A 138 22.60 -2.17 10.28
C ILE A 138 23.92 -1.58 10.80
N PHE A 139 23.93 -0.33 11.26
CA PHE A 139 25.17 0.40 11.55
C PHE A 139 25.64 0.29 13.00
N VAL A 140 24.75 -0.02 13.94
CA VAL A 140 25.09 -0.17 15.36
C VAL A 140 25.18 -1.63 15.75
N LYS A 141 24.16 -2.45 15.39
CA LYS A 141 24.16 -3.89 15.68
C LYS A 141 24.92 -4.73 14.66
N GLY A 142 25.21 -4.19 13.47
CA GLY A 142 25.92 -4.92 12.40
C GLY A 142 25.15 -6.09 11.82
N THR A 143 23.80 -6.03 11.78
CA THR A 143 22.95 -7.11 11.27
C THR A 143 21.87 -6.60 10.33
N PHE A 144 21.55 -7.42 9.32
CA PHE A 144 20.38 -7.27 8.45
C PHE A 144 19.46 -8.48 8.64
N GLU A 145 19.01 -8.68 9.87
CA GLU A 145 18.16 -9.80 10.24
C GLU A 145 16.74 -9.62 9.71
N TYR A 146 16.31 -10.55 8.87
CA TYR A 146 14.94 -10.59 8.39
C TYR A 146 13.94 -10.97 9.48
N THR A 147 12.75 -10.41 9.39
CA THR A 147 11.64 -10.62 10.32
C THR A 147 10.41 -11.14 9.57
N ASN A 148 9.36 -11.54 10.29
CA ASN A 148 8.10 -11.97 9.66
C ASN A 148 7.19 -10.80 9.27
N GLU A 149 7.51 -9.58 9.74
CA GLU A 149 6.72 -8.36 9.48
C GLU A 149 7.61 -7.10 9.56
N GLY A 150 7.06 -5.96 9.12
CA GLY A 150 7.72 -4.66 9.19
C GLY A 150 8.74 -4.43 8.08
N ILE A 151 9.66 -3.46 8.26
CA ILE A 151 10.59 -3.03 7.20
C ILE A 151 11.52 -4.15 6.75
N PHE A 152 11.91 -5.04 7.66
CA PHE A 152 12.78 -6.19 7.38
C PHE A 152 12.01 -7.48 7.07
N ASP A 153 10.74 -7.38 6.68
CA ASP A 153 9.96 -8.56 6.31
C ASP A 153 10.71 -9.41 5.27
N LYS A 154 10.81 -10.73 5.54
CA LYS A 154 11.52 -11.69 4.69
C LYS A 154 10.99 -11.78 3.26
N THR A 155 9.78 -11.27 3.01
CA THR A 155 9.15 -11.24 1.69
C THR A 155 9.39 -9.93 0.93
N HIS A 156 10.05 -8.93 1.54
CA HIS A 156 10.44 -7.70 0.86
C HIS A 156 11.63 -7.96 -0.07
N VAL A 157 11.46 -7.69 -1.35
CA VAL A 157 12.51 -7.78 -2.38
C VAL A 157 12.96 -6.40 -2.86
N ARG A 158 12.23 -5.35 -2.50
CA ARG A 158 12.56 -3.95 -2.78
C ARG A 158 12.49 -3.10 -1.53
N PHE A 159 13.38 -2.12 -1.45
CA PHE A 159 13.44 -1.17 -0.35
C PHE A 159 13.38 0.26 -0.90
N PHE A 160 12.59 1.12 -0.26
CA PHE A 160 12.32 2.46 -0.76
C PHE A 160 12.66 3.52 0.28
N CYS A 161 13.33 4.58 -0.17
CA CYS A 161 13.29 5.90 0.48
C CYS A 161 12.15 6.73 -0.17
N LYS A 162 11.73 7.79 0.48
CA LYS A 162 10.71 8.72 -0.06
C LYS A 162 11.00 9.17 -1.50
N LYS A 163 12.29 9.45 -1.82
CA LYS A 163 12.71 9.87 -3.16
C LYS A 163 12.51 8.77 -4.20
N ASP A 164 12.78 7.51 -3.83
CA ASP A 164 12.65 6.37 -4.74
C ASP A 164 11.17 6.09 -5.05
N MET A 165 10.29 6.26 -4.05
CA MET A 165 8.83 6.17 -4.23
C MET A 165 8.34 7.22 -5.23
N LEU A 166 8.80 8.47 -5.11
CA LEU A 166 8.45 9.53 -6.06
C LEU A 166 9.02 9.26 -7.45
N ASN A 167 10.27 8.80 -7.54
CA ASN A 167 10.90 8.45 -8.81
C ASN A 167 10.14 7.33 -9.53
N LEU A 168 9.67 6.31 -8.80
CA LEU A 168 8.87 5.22 -9.36
C LEU A 168 7.58 5.74 -10.03
N ILE A 169 6.86 6.64 -9.37
CA ILE A 169 5.63 7.23 -9.93
C ILE A 169 5.94 8.15 -11.11
N ASN A 170 7.02 8.92 -11.05
CA ASN A 170 7.42 9.84 -12.12
C ASN A 170 7.89 9.15 -13.41
N LEU A 171 8.02 7.81 -13.42
CA LEU A 171 8.22 7.05 -14.67
C LEU A 171 7.01 7.12 -15.62
N PHE A 172 5.83 7.48 -15.09
CA PHE A 172 4.56 7.46 -15.82
C PHE A 172 4.04 8.87 -16.04
N PRO A 173 4.11 9.42 -17.29
CA PRO A 173 3.62 10.78 -17.59
C PRO A 173 2.13 10.98 -17.31
N GLU A 174 1.35 9.89 -17.33
CA GLU A 174 -0.08 9.88 -17.04
C GLU A 174 -0.40 10.05 -15.56
N LEU A 175 0.59 9.89 -14.69
CA LEU A 175 0.42 9.95 -13.25
C LEU A 175 0.98 11.24 -12.68
N GLU A 176 0.35 11.74 -11.62
CA GLU A 176 0.80 12.90 -10.86
C GLU A 176 0.63 12.68 -9.36
N VAL A 177 1.70 12.89 -8.60
CA VAL A 177 1.65 12.82 -7.14
C VAL A 177 0.92 14.04 -6.59
N GLN A 178 -0.28 13.84 -6.04
CA GLN A 178 -1.04 14.90 -5.37
C GLN A 178 -0.59 15.13 -3.93
N LYS A 179 -0.24 14.04 -3.22
CA LYS A 179 0.09 14.11 -1.80
C LYS A 179 0.99 12.97 -1.39
N ILE A 180 1.91 13.24 -0.48
CA ILE A 180 2.68 12.23 0.24
C ILE A 180 2.70 12.58 1.72
N GLU A 181 2.30 11.64 2.56
CA GLU A 181 2.28 11.79 4.01
C GLU A 181 3.04 10.66 4.69
N SER A 182 3.69 10.98 5.80
CA SER A 182 4.26 9.97 6.69
C SER A 182 3.21 9.45 7.65
N ASN A 183 3.37 8.20 8.07
CA ASN A 183 2.45 7.58 9.04
C ASN A 183 2.71 8.02 10.51
N LEU A 184 3.55 9.00 10.75
CA LEU A 184 3.92 9.47 12.10
C LEU A 184 2.74 9.80 13.00
N LYS A 185 1.68 10.39 12.41
CA LYS A 185 0.46 10.73 13.16
C LYS A 185 -0.28 9.51 13.70
N HIS A 186 -0.12 8.37 13.02
CA HIS A 186 -0.83 7.13 13.35
C HIS A 186 -0.05 6.22 14.29
N ILE A 187 1.29 6.37 14.36
CA ILE A 187 2.15 5.50 15.18
C ILE A 187 2.51 6.07 16.54
N SER A 188 2.72 7.39 16.67
CA SER A 188 3.17 7.98 17.94
C SER A 188 2.93 9.48 18.01
N SER A 189 2.19 9.91 19.02
CA SER A 189 2.01 11.33 19.33
C SER A 189 3.35 12.01 19.69
N MET A 190 4.22 11.31 20.43
CA MET A 190 5.53 11.82 20.83
C MET A 190 6.46 12.02 19.63
N LYS A 191 6.59 11.02 18.73
CA LYS A 191 7.39 11.16 17.50
C LYS A 191 6.83 12.27 16.61
N SER A 192 5.50 12.39 16.50
CA SER A 192 4.84 13.46 15.76
C SER A 192 5.13 14.84 16.35
N THR A 193 5.10 14.98 17.67
CA THR A 193 5.43 16.23 18.36
C THR A 193 6.89 16.61 18.17
N LEU A 194 7.81 15.66 18.35
CA LEU A 194 9.24 15.89 18.10
C LEU A 194 9.49 16.36 16.67
N ASN A 195 8.84 15.74 15.69
CA ASN A 195 8.96 16.12 14.29
C ASN A 195 8.47 17.55 14.04
N LYS A 196 7.36 17.97 14.67
CA LYS A 196 6.85 19.36 14.59
C LYS A 196 7.83 20.35 15.20
N LEU A 197 8.39 20.05 16.38
CA LEU A 197 9.36 20.92 17.06
C LEU A 197 10.64 21.10 16.24
N THR A 198 10.97 20.16 15.38
CA THR A 198 12.16 20.18 14.52
C THR A 198 11.82 20.57 13.07
N PHE A 199 10.66 21.21 12.85
CA PHE A 199 10.22 21.67 11.52
C PHE A 199 10.23 20.57 10.43
N GLY A 200 9.98 19.31 10.83
CA GLY A 200 9.94 18.19 9.89
C GLY A 200 11.29 17.59 9.49
N VAL A 201 12.42 18.10 10.01
CA VAL A 201 13.77 17.62 9.64
C VAL A 201 13.96 16.14 9.95
N PHE A 202 13.38 15.64 11.03
CA PHE A 202 13.49 14.24 11.44
C PHE A 202 12.41 13.32 10.85
N GLU A 203 11.46 13.82 10.07
CA GLU A 203 10.41 13.00 9.45
C GLU A 203 10.96 11.73 8.78
N PRO A 204 12.00 11.80 7.91
CA PRO A 204 12.51 10.62 7.21
C PRO A 204 13.09 9.54 8.14
N PHE A 205 13.56 9.93 9.33
CA PHE A 205 14.13 9.01 10.31
C PHE A 205 13.09 8.44 11.28
N LEU A 206 12.02 9.18 11.52
CA LEU A 206 10.99 8.79 12.47
C LEU A 206 9.85 7.98 11.81
N SER A 207 9.62 8.21 10.50
CA SER A 207 8.57 7.55 9.74
C SER A 207 8.93 6.11 9.42
N THR A 208 8.02 5.18 9.67
CA THR A 208 8.17 3.78 9.25
C THR A 208 7.62 3.55 7.84
N GLN A 209 6.70 4.42 7.38
CA GLN A 209 5.96 4.26 6.13
C GLN A 209 5.50 5.60 5.56
N TYR A 210 5.36 5.66 4.24
CA TYR A 210 4.74 6.77 3.53
C TYR A 210 3.46 6.33 2.81
N LEU A 211 2.45 7.21 2.86
CA LEU A 211 1.21 7.11 2.11
C LEU A 211 1.27 8.10 0.95
N ILE A 212 0.95 7.64 -0.26
CA ILE A 212 1.05 8.43 -1.49
C ILE A 212 -0.29 8.42 -2.21
N LYS A 213 -0.80 9.61 -2.52
CA LYS A 213 -1.99 9.83 -3.34
C LYS A 213 -1.54 10.27 -4.73
N VAL A 214 -1.88 9.47 -5.74
CA VAL A 214 -1.45 9.67 -7.12
C VAL A 214 -2.68 9.72 -8.02
N ILE A 215 -2.85 10.79 -8.78
CA ILE A 215 -3.96 10.94 -9.73
C ILE A 215 -3.54 10.50 -11.13
N ARG A 216 -4.44 9.84 -11.86
CA ARG A 216 -4.33 9.65 -13.31
C ARG A 216 -4.89 10.89 -14.04
N LYS A 217 -4.06 11.55 -14.86
CA LYS A 217 -4.42 12.73 -15.68
C LYS A 217 -5.41 12.39 -16.79
#